data_3db49bcb6d3417edaaf2b5870265ad4e
#
_entry.id   3db49bcb6d3417edaaf2b5870265ad4e
#
_cell.length_a   1.000
_cell.length_b   1.000
_cell.length_c   1.000
_cell.angle_alpha   90.00
_cell.angle_beta   90.00
_cell.angle_gamma   90.00
#
_symmetry.space_group_name_H-M   'P 1'
#
loop_
_entity.id
_entity.type
_entity.pdbx_description
1 polymer ?
#
loop_
_entity_poly.entity_id
_entity_poly.type
_entity_poly.pdbx_seq_one_letter_code
_entity_poly.pdbx_strand_id
1 'polypeptide(L)' 'MKVNVTVMLKDGVLDPQGEAVRHALGALGFDGVEGVRQGKLIELDVAEGTDRATVEAMCQKLLANTVIESYRIET' A
#
# COMPACT_ATOMS: atom_id res chain seq x y z
N MET A 1 -6.83 -19.88 3.12
CA MET A 1 -6.24 -19.02 4.18
C MET A 1 -6.12 -17.60 3.68
N LYS A 2 -6.12 -16.67 4.58
CA LYS A 2 -6.07 -15.25 4.23
C LYS A 2 -4.66 -14.71 4.28
N VAL A 3 -4.31 -13.91 3.26
CA VAL A 3 -3.03 -13.22 3.17
C VAL A 3 -3.32 -11.76 2.88
N ASN A 4 -2.70 -10.86 3.62
CA ASN A 4 -2.83 -9.43 3.41
C ASN A 4 -1.58 -8.88 2.74
N VAL A 5 -1.78 -8.10 1.69
CA VAL A 5 -0.70 -7.40 0.99
C VAL A 5 -0.95 -5.91 1.12
N THR A 6 -0.04 -5.21 1.76
CA THR A 6 -0.08 -3.75 1.86
C THR A 6 0.84 -3.17 0.81
N VAL A 7 0.31 -2.27 -0.03
CA VAL A 7 1.05 -1.64 -1.12
C VAL A 7 1.10 -0.14 -0.87
N MET A 8 2.31 0.41 -0.89
CA MET A 8 2.57 1.83 -0.68
C MET A 8 3.48 2.35 -1.77
N LEU A 9 3.39 3.64 -2.08
CA LEU A 9 4.38 4.29 -2.91
C LEU A 9 5.73 4.30 -2.17
N LYS A 10 6.81 4.13 -2.92
CA LYS A 10 8.16 4.24 -2.38
C LYS A 10 8.42 5.66 -1.89
N ASP A 11 9.33 5.79 -0.93
CA ASP A 11 9.77 7.10 -0.46
C ASP A 11 10.31 7.92 -1.64
N GLY A 12 9.94 9.19 -1.67
CA GLY A 12 10.36 10.09 -2.73
C GLY A 12 9.48 10.08 -3.97
N VAL A 13 8.54 9.13 -4.07
CA VAL A 13 7.55 9.15 -5.16
C VAL A 13 6.40 10.06 -4.75
N LEU A 14 6.00 10.94 -5.65
CA LEU A 14 4.89 11.86 -5.42
C LEU A 14 3.60 11.09 -5.16
N ASP A 15 2.89 11.47 -4.10
CA ASP A 15 1.59 10.92 -3.72
C ASP A 15 0.53 12.00 -3.79
N PRO A 16 -0.10 12.22 -4.95
CA PRO A 16 -1.09 13.29 -5.09
C PRO A 16 -2.31 13.09 -4.19
N GLN A 17 -2.73 11.83 -3.97
CA GLN A 17 -3.87 11.54 -3.11
C GLN A 17 -3.56 11.83 -1.65
N GLY A 18 -2.37 11.42 -1.19
CA GLY A 18 -1.94 11.72 0.17
C GLY A 18 -1.81 13.21 0.40
N GLU A 19 -1.27 13.96 -0.57
CA GLU A 19 -1.15 15.41 -0.46
C GLU A 19 -2.52 16.09 -0.45
N ALA A 20 -3.46 15.61 -1.24
CA ALA A 20 -4.84 16.12 -1.22
C ALA A 20 -5.51 15.89 0.13
N VAL A 21 -5.30 14.74 0.74
CA VAL A 21 -5.82 14.43 2.07
C VAL A 21 -5.20 15.36 3.11
N ARG A 22 -3.89 15.56 3.07
CA ARG A 22 -3.21 16.47 3.99
C ARG A 22 -3.78 17.88 3.89
N HIS A 23 -3.95 18.37 2.68
CA HIS A 23 -4.49 19.73 2.43
C HIS A 23 -5.92 19.84 2.97
N ALA A 24 -6.75 18.83 2.71
CA ALA A 24 -8.14 18.82 3.19
C ALA A 24 -8.22 18.79 4.72
N LEU A 25 -7.33 18.04 5.37
CA LEU A 25 -7.28 17.99 6.83
C LEU A 25 -6.94 19.37 7.41
N GLY A 26 -5.99 20.08 6.81
CA GLY A 26 -5.66 21.44 7.21
C GLY A 26 -6.84 22.39 7.05
N ALA A 27 -7.59 22.28 5.96
CA ALA A 27 -8.79 23.06 5.73
C ALA A 27 -9.89 22.80 6.76
N LEU A 28 -9.91 21.60 7.34
CA LEU A 28 -10.86 21.23 8.41
C LEU A 28 -10.37 21.66 9.81
N GLY A 29 -9.21 22.26 9.92
CA GLY A 29 -8.67 22.74 11.18
C GLY A 29 -7.66 21.79 11.86
N PHE A 30 -7.27 20.72 11.20
CA PHE A 30 -6.27 19.79 11.73
C PHE A 30 -4.86 20.22 11.32
N ASP A 31 -4.29 21.16 12.05
CA ASP A 31 -3.05 21.83 11.65
C ASP A 31 -1.78 21.03 11.97
N GLY A 32 -1.89 19.95 12.76
CA GLY A 32 -0.74 19.17 13.20
C GLY A 32 -0.29 18.08 12.22
N VAL A 33 -0.96 17.95 11.07
CA VAL A 33 -0.65 16.90 10.11
C VAL A 33 0.43 17.37 9.15
N GLU A 34 1.64 16.85 9.33
CA GLU A 34 2.81 17.25 8.53
C GLU A 34 2.96 16.47 7.24
N GLY A 35 2.40 15.28 7.18
CA GLY A 35 2.46 14.45 5.98
C GLY A 35 1.39 13.39 6.00
N VAL A 36 0.97 12.98 4.81
CA VAL A 36 0.03 11.88 4.62
C VAL A 36 0.54 11.01 3.49
N ARG A 37 0.58 9.71 3.73
CA ARG A 37 0.88 8.72 2.71
C ARG A 37 -0.29 7.79 2.59
N GLN A 38 -0.71 7.55 1.37
CA GLN A 38 -1.86 6.72 1.08
C GLN A 38 -1.41 5.47 0.32
N GLY A 39 -2.02 4.35 0.65
CA GLY A 39 -1.73 3.09 -0.01
C GLY A 39 -2.99 2.25 -0.09
N LYS A 40 -2.81 0.98 -0.37
CA LYS A 40 -3.94 0.05 -0.45
C LYS A 40 -3.62 -1.25 0.27
N LEU A 41 -4.67 -1.86 0.78
CA LEU A 41 -4.62 -3.18 1.39
C LEU A 41 -5.35 -4.16 0.46
N ILE A 42 -4.66 -5.22 0.09
CA ILE A 42 -5.23 -6.28 -0.74
C ILE A 42 -5.36 -7.52 0.12
N GLU A 43 -6.57 -8.00 0.32
CA GLU A 43 -6.83 -9.25 1.02
C GLU A 43 -6.97 -10.36 0.00
N LEU A 44 -6.14 -11.39 0.15
CA LEU A 44 -6.18 -12.57 -0.70
C LEU A 44 -6.72 -13.74 0.09
N ASP A 45 -7.62 -14.49 -0.50
CA ASP A 45 -8.05 -15.78 0.04
C ASP A 45 -7.47 -16.85 -0.86
N VAL A 46 -6.45 -17.53 -0.37
CA VAL A 46 -5.67 -18.49 -1.17
C VAL A 46 -5.81 -19.89 -0.62
N ALA A 47 -5.55 -20.88 -1.48
CA ALA A 47 -5.61 -22.27 -1.08
C ALA A 47 -4.62 -22.57 0.05
N GLU A 48 -5.01 -23.48 0.95
CA GLU A 48 -4.11 -23.96 2.00
C GLU A 48 -2.83 -24.49 1.38
N GLY A 49 -1.71 -24.19 2.02
CA GLY A 49 -0.40 -24.63 1.53
C GLY A 49 0.23 -23.70 0.52
N THR A 50 -0.44 -22.62 0.12
CA THR A 50 0.17 -21.60 -0.73
C THR A 50 1.35 -20.97 0.01
N ASP A 51 2.51 -21.00 -0.60
CA ASP A 51 3.73 -20.51 0.04
C ASP A 51 3.95 -19.01 -0.21
N ARG A 52 4.86 -18.44 0.57
CA ARG A 52 5.18 -17.02 0.48
C ARG A 52 5.75 -16.64 -0.88
N ALA A 53 6.55 -17.52 -1.48
CA ALA A 53 7.16 -17.23 -2.77
C ALA A 53 6.10 -17.07 -3.88
N THR A 54 5.02 -17.83 -3.81
CA THR A 54 3.90 -17.70 -4.74
C THR A 54 3.22 -16.34 -4.57
N VAL A 55 2.98 -15.92 -3.33
CA VAL A 55 2.36 -14.62 -3.07
C VAL A 55 3.29 -13.48 -3.50
N GLU A 56 4.59 -13.61 -3.28
CA GLU A 56 5.55 -12.62 -3.77
C GLU A 56 5.52 -12.49 -5.28
N ALA A 57 5.41 -13.61 -5.99
CA ALA A 57 5.29 -13.59 -7.45
C ALA A 57 4.02 -12.87 -7.90
N MET A 58 2.91 -13.04 -7.19
CA MET A 58 1.68 -12.30 -7.46
C MET A 58 1.89 -10.80 -7.31
N CYS A 59 2.57 -10.37 -6.24
CA CYS A 59 2.85 -8.97 -6.00
C CYS A 59 3.70 -8.37 -7.12
N GLN A 60 4.76 -9.06 -7.50
CA GLN A 60 5.69 -8.56 -8.50
C GLN A 60 5.10 -8.52 -9.89
N LYS A 61 4.24 -9.48 -10.21
CA LYS A 61 3.67 -9.58 -11.57
C LYS A 61 2.41 -8.75 -11.77
N LEU A 62 1.67 -8.46 -10.69
CA LEU A 62 0.37 -7.80 -10.83
C LEU A 62 0.04 -6.81 -9.71
N LEU A 63 0.20 -7.22 -8.43
CA LEU A 63 -0.42 -6.50 -7.34
C LEU A 63 0.27 -5.17 -7.03
N ALA A 64 1.56 -5.06 -7.31
CA ALA A 64 2.32 -3.84 -7.08
C ALA A 64 3.11 -3.47 -8.33
N ASN A 65 3.20 -2.17 -8.59
CA ASN A 65 4.13 -1.66 -9.61
C ASN A 65 5.48 -1.42 -8.92
N THR A 66 6.37 -2.39 -9.02
CA THR A 66 7.62 -2.39 -8.25
C THR A 66 8.61 -1.30 -8.64
N VAL A 67 8.34 -0.57 -9.72
CA VAL A 67 9.14 0.63 -10.06
C VAL A 67 8.88 1.75 -9.08
N ILE A 68 7.60 1.96 -8.70
CA ILE A 68 7.19 3.09 -7.86
C ILE A 68 6.57 2.66 -6.52
N GLU A 69 6.27 1.38 -6.33
CA GLU A 69 5.59 0.88 -5.14
C GLU A 69 6.43 -0.14 -4.42
N SER A 70 6.26 -0.20 -3.10
CA SER A 70 6.73 -1.28 -2.25
C SER A 70 5.53 -2.05 -1.72
N TYR A 71 5.77 -3.28 -1.27
CA TYR A 71 4.70 -4.08 -0.70
C TYR A 71 5.19 -4.85 0.52
N ARG A 72 4.24 -5.21 1.37
CA ARG A 72 4.48 -6.03 2.55
C ARG A 72 3.43 -7.13 2.61
N ILE A 73 3.87 -8.35 2.82
CA ILE A 73 3.00 -9.53 2.91
C ILE A 73 2.85 -9.90 4.39
N GLU A 74 1.60 -10.04 4.83
CA GLU A 74 1.28 -10.48 6.19
C GLU A 74 0.31 -11.66 6.13
N THR A 75 0.61 -12.69 6.87
CA THR A 75 -0.23 -13.90 6.96
C THR A 75 -0.88 -14.03 8.32
#